data_04ae583f78b444b28a07cab228c9e2ec
#
_entry.id   04ae583f78b444b28a07cab228c9e2ec
#
_cell.length_a   1.000
_cell.length_b   1.000
_cell.length_c   1.000
_cell.angle_alpha   90.00
_cell.angle_beta   90.00
_cell.angle_gamma   90.00
#
_symmetry.space_group_name_H-M   'P 1'
#
loop_
_entity.id
_entity.type
_entity.pdbx_description
1 polymer ?
#
loop_
_entity_poly.entity_id
_entity_poly.type
_entity_poly.pdbx_seq_one_letter_code
_entity_poly.pdbx_strand_id
1 'polypeptide(L)'
;MSLEGRVALVTGSTSGIGLAIARAFAAEGMKVVLASQNEQRLSAAVDELRATGAEVLGVPTDVADEAAVQHLADATLEAFGAVHVLVNNAGVFAPGYLWEISREDWEWVMGVNLWGPVHAIRAFLPHLLEQPEGHVVNVSSAGGLMPATVHGPYCTTKHAVVGLSKALKADLALKGAKVGVTLVCPGAVVTAITTQLENTGPGGVPREVTMAPEVEAAWDSILAYTDAGIPSDDAGRMVVDAIRANQFWLLPNGEVFFPVFERELDDLKAGR
;
A
#
# COMPACT_ATOMS: atom_id res chain seq x y z
N MET A 1 -15.61 -14.05 3.02
CA MET A 1 -16.42 -12.83 2.76
C MET A 1 -16.88 -12.84 1.31
N SER A 2 -18.18 -12.60 1.01
CA SER A 2 -18.64 -12.29 -0.36
C SER A 2 -18.25 -10.88 -0.71
N LEU A 3 -17.80 -10.61 -1.94
CA LEU A 3 -17.32 -9.28 -2.36
C LEU A 3 -18.35 -8.53 -3.22
N GLU A 4 -19.21 -9.22 -3.95
CA GLU A 4 -20.19 -8.62 -4.84
C GLU A 4 -21.09 -7.59 -4.12
N GLY A 5 -21.25 -6.41 -4.71
CA GLY A 5 -22.00 -5.27 -4.18
C GLY A 5 -21.38 -4.55 -2.98
N ARG A 6 -20.24 -5.06 -2.44
CA ARG A 6 -19.51 -4.43 -1.33
C ARG A 6 -18.70 -3.23 -1.80
N VAL A 7 -18.39 -2.34 -0.88
CA VAL A 7 -17.60 -1.12 -1.14
C VAL A 7 -16.15 -1.33 -0.72
N ALA A 8 -15.22 -1.16 -1.65
CA ALA A 8 -13.78 -1.18 -1.40
C ALA A 8 -13.16 0.19 -1.67
N LEU A 9 -12.27 0.62 -0.80
CA LEU A 9 -11.46 1.81 -0.98
C LEU A 9 -9.99 1.43 -1.15
N VAL A 10 -9.32 2.03 -2.14
CA VAL A 10 -7.89 1.79 -2.41
C VAL A 10 -7.15 3.12 -2.47
N THR A 11 -6.14 3.30 -1.62
CA THR A 11 -5.24 4.46 -1.68
C THR A 11 -4.07 4.20 -2.63
N GLY A 12 -3.57 5.24 -3.30
CA GLY A 12 -2.51 5.08 -4.32
C GLY A 12 -2.96 4.22 -5.50
N SER A 13 -4.21 4.39 -5.93
CA SER A 13 -4.94 3.49 -6.83
C SER A 13 -4.82 3.84 -8.32
N THR A 14 -3.89 4.72 -8.70
CA THR A 14 -3.76 5.21 -10.09
C THR A 14 -2.68 4.49 -10.90
N SER A 15 -1.95 3.56 -10.28
CA SER A 15 -0.89 2.78 -10.94
C SER A 15 -0.52 1.53 -10.13
N GLY A 16 0.28 0.66 -10.73
CA GLY A 16 0.91 -0.49 -10.06
C GLY A 16 -0.06 -1.38 -9.29
N ILE A 17 0.34 -1.83 -8.11
CA ILE A 17 -0.44 -2.75 -7.28
C ILE A 17 -1.81 -2.16 -6.89
N GLY A 18 -1.88 -0.86 -6.57
CA GLY A 18 -3.14 -0.22 -6.18
C GLY A 18 -4.18 -0.23 -7.29
N LEU A 19 -3.80 0.10 -8.53
CA LEU A 19 -4.71 0.04 -9.68
C LEU A 19 -5.09 -1.43 -9.99
N ALA A 20 -4.15 -2.34 -9.90
CA ALA A 20 -4.40 -3.76 -10.10
C ALA A 20 -5.40 -4.34 -9.07
N ILE A 21 -5.29 -3.96 -7.80
CA ILE A 21 -6.26 -4.31 -6.76
C ILE A 21 -7.64 -3.72 -7.10
N ALA A 22 -7.69 -2.45 -7.52
CA ALA A 22 -8.94 -1.78 -7.89
C ALA A 22 -9.64 -2.48 -9.08
N ARG A 23 -8.87 -2.88 -10.12
CA ARG A 23 -9.38 -3.69 -11.24
C ARG A 23 -9.92 -5.04 -10.77
N ALA A 24 -9.19 -5.71 -9.88
CA ALA A 24 -9.62 -6.99 -9.35
C ALA A 24 -10.93 -6.85 -8.54
N PHE A 25 -11.09 -5.82 -7.73
CA PHE A 25 -12.34 -5.54 -7.02
C PHE A 25 -13.50 -5.22 -7.97
N ALA A 26 -13.25 -4.41 -9.02
CA ALA A 26 -14.26 -4.13 -10.03
C ALA A 26 -14.73 -5.41 -10.74
N ALA A 27 -13.81 -6.32 -11.08
CA ALA A 27 -14.13 -7.61 -11.68
C ALA A 27 -14.96 -8.53 -10.76
N GLU A 28 -14.85 -8.34 -9.43
CA GLU A 28 -15.66 -9.04 -8.41
C GLU A 28 -17.03 -8.40 -8.17
N GLY A 29 -17.41 -7.38 -8.94
CA GLY A 29 -18.68 -6.66 -8.78
C GLY A 29 -18.72 -5.75 -7.55
N MET A 30 -17.58 -5.34 -7.02
CA MET A 30 -17.52 -4.36 -5.92
C MET A 30 -17.73 -2.95 -6.44
N LYS A 31 -18.25 -2.06 -5.59
CA LYS A 31 -18.17 -0.61 -5.75
C LYS A 31 -16.78 -0.17 -5.31
N VAL A 32 -16.08 0.61 -6.13
CA VAL A 32 -14.66 0.93 -5.90
C VAL A 32 -14.46 2.43 -5.68
N VAL A 33 -13.81 2.78 -4.58
CA VAL A 33 -13.33 4.14 -4.32
C VAL A 33 -11.84 4.20 -4.59
N LEU A 34 -11.44 5.09 -5.50
CA LEU A 34 -10.06 5.36 -5.86
C LEU A 34 -9.59 6.65 -5.18
N ALA A 35 -8.46 6.59 -4.48
CA ALA A 35 -7.86 7.74 -3.83
C ALA A 35 -6.41 7.96 -4.30
N SER A 36 -6.10 9.17 -4.77
CA SER A 36 -4.77 9.58 -5.20
C SER A 36 -4.67 11.10 -5.20
N GLN A 37 -3.48 11.65 -4.94
CA GLN A 37 -3.25 13.09 -5.02
C GLN A 37 -3.17 13.62 -6.47
N ASN A 38 -2.89 12.77 -7.45
CA ASN A 38 -2.81 13.17 -8.86
C ASN A 38 -4.17 13.06 -9.53
N GLU A 39 -4.87 14.19 -9.65
CA GLU A 39 -6.23 14.26 -10.19
C GLU A 39 -6.34 13.76 -11.64
N GLN A 40 -5.35 14.05 -12.48
CA GLN A 40 -5.38 13.62 -13.89
C GLN A 40 -5.29 12.10 -14.01
N ARG A 41 -4.36 11.47 -13.28
CA ARG A 41 -4.25 10.01 -13.25
C ARG A 41 -5.47 9.37 -12.59
N LEU A 42 -6.02 10.03 -11.57
CA LEU A 42 -7.22 9.57 -10.88
C LEU A 42 -8.41 9.55 -11.83
N SER A 43 -8.65 10.63 -12.57
CA SER A 43 -9.72 10.68 -13.58
C SER A 43 -9.55 9.56 -14.61
N ALA A 44 -8.35 9.36 -15.14
CA ALA A 44 -8.09 8.30 -16.12
C ALA A 44 -8.38 6.89 -15.56
N ALA A 45 -7.98 6.62 -14.30
CA ALA A 45 -8.24 5.34 -13.64
C ALA A 45 -9.77 5.13 -13.38
N VAL A 46 -10.48 6.19 -13.00
CA VAL A 46 -11.94 6.15 -12.84
C VAL A 46 -12.62 5.81 -14.16
N ASP A 47 -12.24 6.49 -15.25
CA ASP A 47 -12.82 6.26 -16.57
C ASP A 47 -12.54 4.85 -17.08
N GLU A 48 -11.32 4.35 -16.86
CA GLU A 48 -10.93 2.98 -17.18
C GLU A 48 -11.84 1.95 -16.50
N LEU A 49 -12.01 2.07 -15.17
CA LEU A 49 -12.84 1.12 -14.42
C LEU A 49 -14.33 1.26 -14.75
N ARG A 50 -14.83 2.48 -14.96
CA ARG A 50 -16.23 2.71 -15.38
C ARG A 50 -16.53 2.10 -16.76
N ALA A 51 -15.56 2.09 -17.66
CA ALA A 51 -15.70 1.45 -18.96
C ALA A 51 -15.96 -0.06 -18.87
N THR A 52 -15.61 -0.71 -17.77
CA THR A 52 -15.95 -2.12 -17.49
C THR A 52 -17.36 -2.32 -16.91
N GLY A 53 -18.11 -1.23 -16.66
CA GLY A 53 -19.42 -1.26 -16.02
C GLY A 53 -19.39 -1.17 -14.49
N ALA A 54 -18.23 -0.97 -13.87
CA ALA A 54 -18.10 -0.86 -12.42
C ALA A 54 -18.63 0.48 -11.87
N GLU A 55 -19.20 0.46 -10.67
CA GLU A 55 -19.52 1.67 -9.92
C GLU A 55 -18.24 2.21 -9.25
N VAL A 56 -17.76 3.39 -9.70
CA VAL A 56 -16.47 3.94 -9.26
C VAL A 56 -16.60 5.39 -8.83
N LEU A 57 -16.03 5.70 -7.66
CA LEU A 57 -15.83 7.06 -7.14
C LEU A 57 -14.33 7.37 -7.10
N GLY A 58 -13.91 8.51 -7.64
CA GLY A 58 -12.56 9.04 -7.50
C GLY A 58 -12.56 10.22 -6.52
N VAL A 59 -11.69 10.20 -5.53
CA VAL A 59 -11.53 11.29 -4.56
C VAL A 59 -10.05 11.72 -4.52
N PRO A 60 -9.73 12.97 -4.94
CA PRO A 60 -8.39 13.49 -4.80
C PRO A 60 -7.98 13.52 -3.32
N THR A 61 -6.88 12.84 -2.99
CA THR A 61 -6.50 12.66 -1.57
C THR A 61 -4.98 12.57 -1.43
N ASP A 62 -4.41 13.44 -0.61
CA ASP A 62 -3.09 13.23 -0.02
C ASP A 62 -3.27 12.46 1.29
N VAL A 63 -2.79 11.22 1.35
CA VAL A 63 -2.92 10.39 2.55
C VAL A 63 -2.08 10.88 3.74
N ALA A 64 -1.08 11.73 3.50
CA ALA A 64 -0.31 12.37 4.56
C ALA A 64 -1.10 13.44 5.31
N ASP A 65 -2.19 13.95 4.73
CA ASP A 65 -3.10 14.93 5.34
C ASP A 65 -4.30 14.22 5.98
N GLU A 66 -4.38 14.26 7.32
CA GLU A 66 -5.47 13.64 8.08
C GLU A 66 -6.85 14.21 7.68
N ALA A 67 -6.94 15.52 7.38
CA ALA A 67 -8.19 16.16 6.97
C ALA A 67 -8.65 15.69 5.58
N ALA A 68 -7.71 15.52 4.64
CA ALA A 68 -8.00 14.96 3.32
C ALA A 68 -8.48 13.50 3.41
N VAL A 69 -7.92 12.70 4.32
CA VAL A 69 -8.34 11.31 4.56
C VAL A 69 -9.74 11.28 5.23
N GLN A 70 -10.04 12.21 6.14
CA GLN A 70 -11.39 12.32 6.69
C GLN A 70 -12.41 12.69 5.61
N HIS A 71 -12.09 13.67 4.74
CA HIS A 71 -12.93 14.00 3.58
C HIS A 71 -13.17 12.79 2.65
N LEU A 72 -12.14 11.96 2.42
CA LEU A 72 -12.28 10.73 1.66
C LEU A 72 -13.28 9.76 2.31
N ALA A 73 -13.28 9.66 3.64
CA ALA A 73 -14.24 8.82 4.36
C ALA A 73 -15.66 9.36 4.22
N ASP A 74 -15.86 10.65 4.42
CA ASP A 74 -17.16 11.31 4.31
C ASP A 74 -17.73 11.15 2.89
N ALA A 75 -16.92 11.41 1.85
CA ALA A 75 -17.32 11.23 0.44
C ALA A 75 -17.67 9.77 0.11
N THR A 76 -16.92 8.81 0.65
CA THR A 76 -17.20 7.38 0.48
C THR A 76 -18.56 7.00 1.06
N LEU A 77 -18.84 7.47 2.28
CA LEU A 77 -20.11 7.17 2.97
C LEU A 77 -21.29 7.89 2.33
N GLU A 78 -21.10 9.14 1.87
CA GLU A 78 -22.14 9.87 1.13
C GLU A 78 -22.52 9.16 -0.18
N ALA A 79 -21.54 8.67 -0.93
CA ALA A 79 -21.77 8.03 -2.22
C ALA A 79 -22.34 6.62 -2.10
N PHE A 80 -21.87 5.82 -1.15
CA PHE A 80 -22.16 4.38 -1.10
C PHE A 80 -22.79 3.90 0.22
N GLY A 81 -22.87 4.75 1.23
CA GLY A 81 -23.50 4.45 2.53
C GLY A 81 -22.70 3.51 3.43
N ALA A 82 -21.61 2.93 2.96
CA ALA A 82 -20.80 1.96 3.70
C ALA A 82 -19.38 1.84 3.14
N VAL A 83 -18.49 1.22 3.94
CA VAL A 83 -17.20 0.69 3.49
C VAL A 83 -17.02 -0.72 4.07
N HIS A 84 -16.50 -1.65 3.26
CA HIS A 84 -16.32 -3.05 3.66
C HIS A 84 -14.85 -3.48 3.55
N VAL A 85 -14.08 -2.90 2.64
CA VAL A 85 -12.66 -3.18 2.46
C VAL A 85 -11.90 -1.86 2.39
N LEU A 86 -10.88 -1.72 3.24
CA LEU A 86 -9.91 -0.63 3.22
C LEU A 86 -8.55 -1.17 2.75
N VAL A 87 -7.99 -0.61 1.66
CA VAL A 87 -6.66 -0.94 1.18
C VAL A 87 -5.72 0.25 1.32
N ASN A 88 -4.81 0.18 2.27
CA ASN A 88 -3.71 1.10 2.47
C ASN A 88 -2.54 0.69 1.58
N ASN A 89 -2.50 1.22 0.35
CA ASN A 89 -1.50 0.89 -0.65
C ASN A 89 -0.61 2.08 -1.02
N ALA A 90 -1.06 3.33 -0.87
CA ALA A 90 -0.26 4.51 -1.18
C ALA A 90 1.15 4.40 -0.57
N GLY A 91 2.16 4.69 -1.38
CA GLY A 91 3.54 4.60 -0.94
C GLY A 91 4.47 5.37 -1.85
N VAL A 92 5.50 5.95 -1.24
CA VAL A 92 6.54 6.74 -1.89
C VAL A 92 7.91 6.29 -1.41
N PHE A 93 8.94 6.78 -2.07
CA PHE A 93 10.29 6.31 -1.89
C PHE A 93 11.30 7.46 -2.03
N ALA A 94 12.31 7.50 -1.17
CA ALA A 94 13.44 8.41 -1.26
C ALA A 94 14.76 7.61 -1.17
N PRO A 95 15.50 7.45 -2.29
CA PRO A 95 16.75 6.73 -2.31
C PRO A 95 17.90 7.58 -1.77
N GLY A 96 18.90 6.92 -1.21
CA GLY A 96 20.11 7.58 -0.73
C GLY A 96 20.76 6.84 0.43
N TYR A 97 21.96 7.27 0.80
CA TYR A 97 22.55 6.84 2.06
C TYR A 97 21.74 7.37 3.24
N LEU A 98 21.54 6.52 4.24
CA LEU A 98 20.70 6.82 5.40
C LEU A 98 21.02 8.17 6.06
N TRP A 99 22.31 8.54 6.08
CA TRP A 99 22.83 9.76 6.72
C TRP A 99 22.81 10.99 5.78
N GLU A 100 22.49 10.83 4.49
CA GLU A 100 22.43 11.91 3.50
C GLU A 100 21.01 12.29 3.12
N ILE A 101 20.04 11.40 3.35
CA ILE A 101 18.63 11.67 3.06
C ILE A 101 18.15 12.84 3.90
N SER A 102 17.57 13.85 3.25
CA SER A 102 17.12 15.07 3.92
C SER A 102 16.00 14.80 4.92
N ARG A 103 15.86 15.68 5.92
CA ARG A 103 14.74 15.61 6.85
C ARG A 103 13.40 15.72 6.15
N GLU A 104 13.30 16.56 5.13
CA GLU A 104 12.08 16.75 4.33
C GLU A 104 11.66 15.45 3.64
N ASP A 105 12.62 14.67 3.12
CA ASP A 105 12.36 13.37 2.53
C ASP A 105 11.92 12.34 3.55
N TRP A 106 12.55 12.35 4.73
CA TRP A 106 12.12 11.52 5.83
C TRP A 106 10.67 11.83 6.23
N GLU A 107 10.33 13.11 6.42
CA GLU A 107 8.99 13.55 6.79
C GLU A 107 7.96 13.18 5.71
N TRP A 108 8.31 13.36 4.43
CA TRP A 108 7.45 12.96 3.32
C TRP A 108 7.20 11.45 3.27
N VAL A 109 8.25 10.63 3.32
CA VAL A 109 8.09 9.16 3.28
C VAL A 109 7.34 8.66 4.51
N MET A 110 7.62 9.19 5.69
CA MET A 110 6.88 8.88 6.93
C MET A 110 5.41 9.30 6.83
N GLY A 111 5.14 10.48 6.29
CA GLY A 111 3.79 11.01 6.08
C GLY A 111 2.94 10.08 5.23
N VAL A 112 3.44 9.72 4.06
CA VAL A 112 2.68 8.87 3.12
C VAL A 112 2.63 7.40 3.58
N ASN A 113 3.80 6.79 3.86
CA ASN A 113 3.88 5.35 4.03
C ASN A 113 3.43 4.85 5.41
N LEU A 114 3.51 5.69 6.45
CA LEU A 114 3.13 5.31 7.81
C LEU A 114 1.91 6.08 8.31
N TRP A 115 1.96 7.43 8.30
CA TRP A 115 0.83 8.21 8.78
C TRP A 115 -0.40 8.04 7.89
N GLY A 116 -0.25 7.88 6.57
CA GLY A 116 -1.35 7.57 5.66
C GLY A 116 -2.19 6.37 6.10
N PRO A 117 -1.61 5.18 6.28
CA PRO A 117 -2.31 4.03 6.86
C PRO A 117 -2.92 4.28 8.24
N VAL A 118 -2.25 5.05 9.12
CA VAL A 118 -2.78 5.41 10.45
C VAL A 118 -4.01 6.28 10.31
N HIS A 119 -3.98 7.34 9.49
CA HIS A 119 -5.12 8.23 9.23
C HIS A 119 -6.30 7.43 8.65
N ALA A 120 -6.03 6.59 7.64
CA ALA A 120 -7.08 5.78 7.01
C ALA A 120 -7.70 4.76 7.97
N ILE A 121 -6.91 4.08 8.81
CA ILE A 121 -7.44 3.18 9.83
C ILE A 121 -8.32 3.98 10.81
N ARG A 122 -7.87 5.15 11.28
CA ARG A 122 -8.66 5.98 12.21
C ARG A 122 -9.98 6.45 11.60
N ALA A 123 -9.99 6.87 10.34
CA ALA A 123 -11.16 7.38 9.66
C ALA A 123 -12.16 6.27 9.27
N PHE A 124 -11.68 5.12 8.80
CA PHE A 124 -12.54 4.08 8.22
C PHE A 124 -12.85 2.90 9.14
N LEU A 125 -11.99 2.57 10.12
CA LEU A 125 -12.21 1.42 10.99
C LEU A 125 -13.51 1.48 11.78
N PRO A 126 -13.95 2.64 12.33
CA PRO A 126 -15.26 2.73 12.98
C PRO A 126 -16.41 2.23 12.09
N HIS A 127 -16.39 2.59 10.80
CA HIS A 127 -17.41 2.19 9.83
C HIS A 127 -17.29 0.73 9.39
N LEU A 128 -16.07 0.20 9.33
CA LEU A 128 -15.84 -1.24 9.11
C LEU A 128 -16.38 -2.09 10.26
N LEU A 129 -16.28 -1.60 11.50
CA LEU A 129 -16.78 -2.28 12.70
C LEU A 129 -18.31 -2.35 12.77
N GLU A 130 -19.01 -1.47 12.07
CA GLU A 130 -20.49 -1.47 11.96
C GLU A 130 -20.98 -2.52 10.95
N GLN A 131 -20.09 -3.02 10.09
CA GLN A 131 -20.47 -4.02 9.08
C GLN A 131 -20.49 -5.43 9.66
N PRO A 132 -21.35 -6.33 9.12
CA PRO A 132 -21.34 -7.74 9.50
C PRO A 132 -19.98 -8.42 9.31
N GLU A 133 -19.22 -7.98 8.30
CA GLU A 133 -17.87 -8.40 7.97
C GLU A 133 -17.13 -7.23 7.30
N GLY A 134 -15.89 -7.00 7.68
CA GLY A 134 -14.99 -6.01 7.08
C GLY A 134 -13.57 -6.56 6.87
N HIS A 135 -12.75 -5.83 6.12
CA HIS A 135 -11.36 -6.21 5.91
C HIS A 135 -10.44 -4.99 5.75
N VAL A 136 -9.28 -5.03 6.37
CA VAL A 136 -8.21 -4.05 6.17
C VAL A 136 -7.02 -4.74 5.50
N VAL A 137 -6.56 -4.17 4.41
CA VAL A 137 -5.34 -4.59 3.70
C VAL A 137 -4.29 -3.51 3.86
N ASN A 138 -3.14 -3.85 4.42
CA ASN A 138 -1.99 -2.95 4.51
C ASN A 138 -0.87 -3.46 3.60
N VAL A 139 -0.48 -2.62 2.62
CA VAL A 139 0.61 -2.97 1.71
C VAL A 139 1.94 -2.47 2.27
N SER A 140 2.71 -3.41 2.80
CA SER A 140 4.11 -3.22 3.17
C SER A 140 5.03 -3.51 1.97
N SER A 141 6.06 -4.30 2.16
CA SER A 141 7.05 -4.73 1.16
C SER A 141 7.89 -5.86 1.76
N ALA A 142 8.65 -6.59 0.93
CA ALA A 142 9.81 -7.35 1.40
C ALA A 142 10.79 -6.48 2.20
N GLY A 143 10.97 -5.21 1.80
CA GLY A 143 11.72 -4.21 2.56
C GLY A 143 11.13 -3.82 3.92
N GLY A 144 9.97 -4.34 4.30
CA GLY A 144 9.40 -4.28 5.66
C GLY A 144 9.72 -5.50 6.51
N LEU A 145 10.38 -6.51 5.93
CA LEU A 145 10.76 -7.76 6.60
C LEU A 145 12.27 -7.98 6.61
N MET A 146 13.01 -7.32 5.74
CA MET A 146 14.45 -7.45 5.58
C MET A 146 15.08 -6.09 5.24
N PRO A 147 16.37 -5.88 5.55
CA PRO A 147 17.06 -4.64 5.18
C PRO A 147 17.24 -4.57 3.64
N ALA A 148 17.19 -3.35 3.12
CA ALA A 148 17.58 -3.05 1.76
C ALA A 148 18.50 -1.83 1.75
N THR A 149 19.58 -1.89 0.99
CA THR A 149 20.51 -0.77 0.83
C THR A 149 19.83 0.42 0.17
N VAL A 150 20.27 1.61 0.48
CA VAL A 150 19.80 2.91 -0.05
C VAL A 150 18.31 3.19 0.12
N HIS A 151 17.63 2.46 1.02
CA HIS A 151 16.18 2.48 1.23
C HIS A 151 15.79 2.88 2.67
N GLY A 152 16.61 3.60 3.40
CA GLY A 152 16.44 3.86 4.83
C GLY A 152 15.02 4.25 5.26
N PRO A 153 14.47 5.40 4.81
CA PRO A 153 13.10 5.82 5.20
C PRO A 153 12.02 4.82 4.76
N TYR A 154 12.16 4.27 3.54
CA TYR A 154 11.21 3.30 3.02
C TYR A 154 11.17 2.02 3.89
N CYS A 155 12.32 1.39 4.12
CA CYS A 155 12.39 0.19 4.96
C CYS A 155 11.86 0.46 6.37
N THR A 156 12.22 1.59 6.97
CA THR A 156 11.73 2.00 8.29
C THR A 156 10.20 2.05 8.31
N THR A 157 9.60 2.73 7.34
CA THR A 157 8.13 2.84 7.27
C THR A 157 7.46 1.50 6.98
N LYS A 158 8.05 0.67 6.11
CA LYS A 158 7.47 -0.63 5.77
C LYS A 158 7.57 -1.63 6.92
N HIS A 159 8.64 -1.61 7.74
CA HIS A 159 8.70 -2.33 9.02
C HIS A 159 7.64 -1.82 10.02
N ALA A 160 7.44 -0.50 10.10
CA ALA A 160 6.41 0.08 10.95
C ALA A 160 5.00 -0.38 10.54
N VAL A 161 4.70 -0.47 9.23
CA VAL A 161 3.42 -1.02 8.71
C VAL A 161 3.24 -2.50 9.08
N VAL A 162 4.31 -3.29 9.13
CA VAL A 162 4.25 -4.68 9.63
C VAL A 162 3.83 -4.68 11.11
N GLY A 163 4.46 -3.84 11.94
CA GLY A 163 4.10 -3.70 13.36
C GLY A 163 2.65 -3.22 13.54
N LEU A 164 2.25 -2.17 12.80
CA LEU A 164 0.89 -1.63 12.79
C LEU A 164 -0.15 -2.72 12.47
N SER A 165 0.10 -3.52 11.42
CA SER A 165 -0.83 -4.57 10.99
C SER A 165 -0.97 -5.69 12.01
N LYS A 166 0.12 -6.08 12.66
CA LYS A 166 0.10 -7.08 13.75
C LYS A 166 -0.66 -6.56 14.97
N ALA A 167 -0.44 -5.30 15.37
CA ALA A 167 -1.15 -4.66 16.46
C ALA A 167 -2.65 -4.56 16.16
N LEU A 168 -3.03 -4.04 14.98
CA LEU A 168 -4.42 -3.95 14.55
C LEU A 168 -5.13 -5.31 14.59
N LYS A 169 -4.49 -6.37 14.08
CA LYS A 169 -5.05 -7.72 14.15
C LYS A 169 -5.28 -8.19 15.57
N ALA A 170 -4.34 -7.92 16.49
CA ALA A 170 -4.46 -8.29 17.90
C ALA A 170 -5.60 -7.52 18.60
N ASP A 171 -5.72 -6.20 18.33
CA ASP A 171 -6.77 -5.36 18.91
C ASP A 171 -8.16 -5.75 18.42
N LEU A 172 -8.29 -6.06 17.12
CA LEU A 172 -9.55 -6.57 16.54
C LEU A 172 -9.95 -7.92 17.13
N ALA A 173 -8.99 -8.80 17.36
CA ALA A 173 -9.23 -10.09 18.02
C ALA A 173 -9.66 -9.90 19.48
N LEU A 174 -8.99 -9.00 20.23
CA LEU A 174 -9.35 -8.66 21.62
C LEU A 174 -10.78 -8.09 21.68
N LYS A 175 -11.16 -7.26 20.71
CA LYS A 175 -12.53 -6.69 20.59
C LYS A 175 -13.58 -7.73 20.16
N GLY A 176 -13.19 -8.87 19.64
CA GLY A 176 -14.09 -9.85 19.01
C GLY A 176 -14.72 -9.34 17.71
N ALA A 177 -14.04 -8.41 17.02
CA ALA A 177 -14.53 -7.80 15.80
C ALA A 177 -14.44 -8.77 14.61
N LYS A 178 -15.44 -8.68 13.71
CA LYS A 178 -15.46 -9.45 12.45
C LYS A 178 -14.79 -8.69 11.30
N VAL A 179 -13.65 -8.08 11.59
CA VAL A 179 -12.83 -7.37 10.61
C VAL A 179 -11.51 -8.12 10.45
N GLY A 180 -11.28 -8.64 9.25
CA GLY A 180 -10.02 -9.32 8.90
C GLY A 180 -8.89 -8.32 8.64
N VAL A 181 -7.67 -8.80 8.68
CA VAL A 181 -6.47 -8.01 8.33
C VAL A 181 -5.58 -8.84 7.42
N THR A 182 -5.23 -8.30 6.26
CA THR A 182 -4.20 -8.84 5.37
C THR A 182 -3.01 -7.88 5.31
N LEU A 183 -1.83 -8.39 5.59
CA LEU A 183 -0.56 -7.71 5.43
C LEU A 183 0.11 -8.22 4.15
N VAL A 184 0.20 -7.35 3.15
CA VAL A 184 0.82 -7.67 1.86
C VAL A 184 2.27 -7.22 1.91
N CYS A 185 3.21 -8.15 1.69
CA CYS A 185 4.64 -7.88 1.63
C CYS A 185 5.18 -8.31 0.25
N PRO A 186 4.98 -7.50 -0.80
CA PRO A 186 5.45 -7.85 -2.12
C PRO A 186 6.97 -7.93 -2.19
N GLY A 187 7.47 -8.92 -2.94
CA GLY A 187 8.79 -8.91 -3.53
C GLY A 187 8.80 -8.09 -4.83
N ALA A 188 9.43 -8.62 -5.89
CA ALA A 188 9.39 -7.99 -7.19
C ALA A 188 8.00 -8.08 -7.82
N VAL A 189 7.40 -6.92 -8.07
CA VAL A 189 6.15 -6.75 -8.81
C VAL A 189 6.34 -5.60 -9.79
N VAL A 190 6.04 -5.82 -11.06
CA VAL A 190 6.16 -4.78 -12.10
C VAL A 190 5.24 -3.62 -11.77
N THR A 191 5.82 -2.48 -11.39
CA THR A 191 5.09 -1.27 -10.99
C THR A 191 5.82 -0.02 -11.43
N ALA A 192 5.09 1.09 -11.52
CA ALA A 192 5.68 2.39 -11.80
C ALA A 192 6.30 3.08 -10.56
N ILE A 193 6.38 2.41 -9.40
CA ILE A 193 6.91 3.03 -8.18
C ILE A 193 8.35 3.51 -8.36
N THR A 194 9.11 2.79 -9.17
CA THR A 194 10.52 3.06 -9.48
C THR A 194 10.71 4.15 -10.53
N THR A 195 9.81 4.24 -11.51
CA THR A 195 9.86 5.27 -12.57
C THR A 195 9.17 6.58 -12.17
N GLN A 196 8.44 6.59 -11.06
CA GLN A 196 7.76 7.79 -10.56
C GLN A 196 8.65 8.67 -9.67
N LEU A 197 9.87 8.26 -9.34
CA LEU A 197 10.82 9.08 -8.57
C LEU A 197 11.08 10.45 -9.18
N GLU A 198 11.12 10.52 -10.51
CA GLU A 198 11.31 11.77 -11.24
C GLU A 198 10.09 12.70 -11.19
N ASN A 199 8.92 12.18 -10.78
CA ASN A 199 7.65 12.88 -10.87
C ASN A 199 7.00 13.21 -9.53
N THR A 200 7.53 12.73 -8.41
CA THR A 200 6.89 12.91 -7.10
C THR A 200 7.93 13.13 -6.01
N GLY A 201 8.02 14.36 -5.55
CA GLY A 201 8.68 14.75 -4.31
C GLY A 201 7.65 15.26 -3.29
N PRO A 202 8.10 15.81 -2.16
CA PRO A 202 7.23 16.51 -1.22
C PRO A 202 6.33 17.52 -1.93
N GLY A 203 5.03 17.48 -1.64
CA GLY A 203 4.04 18.35 -2.29
C GLY A 203 3.75 18.06 -3.77
N GLY A 204 4.14 16.88 -4.29
CA GLY A 204 3.91 16.51 -5.69
C GLY A 204 4.81 17.21 -6.71
N VAL A 205 5.86 17.89 -6.24
CA VAL A 205 6.83 18.60 -7.09
C VAL A 205 7.85 17.59 -7.64
N PRO A 206 8.16 17.62 -8.97
CA PRO A 206 9.22 16.80 -9.54
C PRO A 206 10.55 17.04 -8.83
N ARG A 207 11.29 15.97 -8.58
CA ARG A 207 12.51 16.02 -7.82
C ARG A 207 13.72 15.71 -8.70
N GLU A 208 14.73 16.60 -8.69
CA GLU A 208 16.06 16.24 -9.17
C GLU A 208 16.80 15.51 -8.03
N VAL A 209 17.04 14.21 -8.23
CA VAL A 209 17.80 13.39 -7.27
C VAL A 209 19.19 13.21 -7.84
N THR A 210 20.17 13.91 -7.27
CA THR A 210 21.59 13.61 -7.54
C THR A 210 22.02 12.49 -6.60
N MET A 211 22.37 11.34 -7.15
CA MET A 211 22.84 10.18 -6.39
C MET A 211 24.34 9.99 -6.57
N ALA A 212 25.03 9.51 -5.53
CA ALA A 212 26.40 9.01 -5.67
C ALA A 212 26.39 7.79 -6.60
N PRO A 213 27.47 7.55 -7.39
CA PRO A 213 27.51 6.48 -8.39
C PRO A 213 27.15 5.10 -7.84
N GLU A 214 27.56 4.78 -6.61
CA GLU A 214 27.26 3.51 -5.96
C GLU A 214 25.80 3.42 -5.49
N VAL A 215 25.15 4.55 -5.18
CA VAL A 215 23.71 4.62 -4.89
C VAL A 215 22.90 4.42 -6.16
N GLU A 216 23.34 5.06 -7.26
CA GLU A 216 22.74 4.89 -8.58
C GLU A 216 22.84 3.42 -9.05
N ALA A 217 24.01 2.79 -8.94
CA ALA A 217 24.17 1.38 -9.29
C ALA A 217 23.32 0.42 -8.43
N ALA A 218 23.17 0.71 -7.13
CA ALA A 218 22.27 -0.05 -6.27
C ALA A 218 20.81 0.15 -6.68
N TRP A 219 20.45 1.38 -7.05
CA TRP A 219 19.11 1.72 -7.53
C TRP A 219 18.78 1.00 -8.85
N ASP A 220 19.70 1.02 -9.83
CA ASP A 220 19.53 0.30 -11.10
C ASP A 220 19.30 -1.20 -10.89
N SER A 221 19.99 -1.78 -9.90
CA SER A 221 19.80 -3.19 -9.53
C SER A 221 18.39 -3.45 -8.98
N ILE A 222 17.82 -2.51 -8.25
CA ILE A 222 16.45 -2.59 -7.73
C ILE A 222 15.42 -2.43 -8.86
N LEU A 223 15.67 -1.51 -9.80
CA LEU A 223 14.85 -1.35 -11.00
C LEU A 223 14.79 -2.66 -11.78
N ALA A 224 15.96 -3.22 -12.11
CA ALA A 224 16.05 -4.48 -12.84
C ALA A 224 15.36 -5.64 -12.12
N TYR A 225 15.48 -5.71 -10.78
CA TYR A 225 14.78 -6.69 -9.96
C TYR A 225 13.26 -6.51 -10.02
N THR A 226 12.78 -5.28 -9.93
CA THR A 226 11.35 -4.96 -9.99
C THR A 226 10.75 -5.27 -11.35
N ASP A 227 11.46 -4.94 -12.44
CA ASP A 227 11.03 -5.19 -13.82
C ASP A 227 10.97 -6.70 -14.15
N ALA A 228 11.78 -7.51 -13.47
CA ALA A 228 11.75 -8.98 -13.58
C ALA A 228 10.65 -9.62 -12.70
N GLY A 229 9.84 -8.82 -12.02
CA GLY A 229 8.81 -9.28 -11.11
C GLY A 229 7.57 -9.87 -11.77
N ILE A 230 6.61 -10.28 -10.93
CA ILE A 230 5.30 -10.71 -11.41
C ILE A 230 4.48 -9.51 -11.92
N PRO A 231 3.53 -9.72 -12.85
CA PRO A 231 2.61 -8.66 -13.26
C PRO A 231 1.80 -8.13 -12.06
N SER A 232 1.57 -6.81 -12.02
CA SER A 232 0.78 -6.20 -10.95
C SER A 232 -0.65 -6.75 -10.86
N ASP A 233 -1.26 -7.12 -11.99
CA ASP A 233 -2.60 -7.71 -12.01
C ASP A 233 -2.65 -9.08 -11.31
N ASP A 234 -1.56 -9.87 -11.33
CA ASP A 234 -1.46 -11.11 -10.55
C ASP A 234 -1.44 -10.79 -9.05
N ALA A 235 -0.66 -9.80 -8.64
CA ALA A 235 -0.65 -9.37 -7.24
C ALA A 235 -2.03 -8.84 -6.79
N GLY A 236 -2.75 -8.13 -7.65
CA GLY A 236 -4.13 -7.67 -7.39
C GLY A 236 -5.09 -8.83 -7.13
N ARG A 237 -5.05 -9.87 -7.98
CA ARG A 237 -5.86 -11.09 -7.78
C ARG A 237 -5.51 -11.83 -6.49
N MET A 238 -4.22 -11.96 -6.17
CA MET A 238 -3.77 -12.58 -4.92
C MET A 238 -4.32 -11.85 -3.67
N VAL A 239 -4.45 -10.51 -3.72
CA VAL A 239 -5.06 -9.74 -2.63
C VAL A 239 -6.53 -10.09 -2.46
N VAL A 240 -7.30 -10.20 -3.54
CA VAL A 240 -8.70 -10.65 -3.50
C VAL A 240 -8.84 -12.03 -2.85
N ASP A 241 -8.00 -12.97 -3.26
CA ASP A 241 -8.00 -14.33 -2.72
C ASP A 241 -7.63 -14.35 -1.23
N ALA A 242 -6.64 -13.55 -0.82
CA ALA A 242 -6.24 -13.41 0.58
C ALA A 242 -7.38 -12.84 1.47
N ILE A 243 -8.14 -11.85 0.96
CA ILE A 243 -9.32 -11.31 1.66
C ILE A 243 -10.38 -12.40 1.84
N ARG A 244 -10.68 -13.16 0.80
CA ARG A 244 -11.64 -14.29 0.84
C ARG A 244 -11.24 -15.35 1.85
N ALA A 245 -9.94 -15.69 1.87
CA ALA A 245 -9.37 -16.67 2.79
C ALA A 245 -9.14 -16.12 4.21
N ASN A 246 -9.38 -14.84 4.46
CA ASN A 246 -8.99 -14.13 5.70
C ASN A 246 -7.53 -14.39 6.07
N GLN A 247 -6.65 -14.38 5.07
CA GLN A 247 -5.23 -14.65 5.20
C GLN A 247 -4.50 -13.40 5.71
N PHE A 248 -3.69 -13.56 6.77
CA PHE A 248 -2.94 -12.42 7.32
C PHE A 248 -1.69 -12.09 6.50
N TRP A 249 -0.83 -13.08 6.24
CA TRP A 249 0.39 -12.88 5.48
C TRP A 249 0.17 -13.17 4.01
N LEU A 250 0.45 -12.19 3.14
CA LEU A 250 0.49 -12.36 1.71
C LEU A 250 1.82 -11.84 1.17
N LEU A 251 2.62 -12.70 0.56
CA LEU A 251 3.95 -12.39 0.02
C LEU A 251 3.99 -12.63 -1.50
N PRO A 252 3.41 -11.75 -2.32
CA PRO A 252 3.51 -11.87 -3.76
C PRO A 252 4.98 -11.90 -4.19
N ASN A 253 5.42 -12.99 -4.83
CA ASN A 253 6.82 -13.22 -5.22
C ASN A 253 7.83 -13.05 -4.06
N GLY A 254 7.42 -13.36 -2.82
CA GLY A 254 8.23 -13.14 -1.61
C GLY A 254 9.07 -14.34 -1.18
N GLU A 255 8.84 -15.52 -1.76
CA GLU A 255 9.51 -16.76 -1.36
C GLU A 255 11.02 -16.72 -1.53
N VAL A 256 11.52 -15.93 -2.48
CA VAL A 256 12.96 -15.73 -2.74
C VAL A 256 13.70 -15.14 -1.54
N PHE A 257 12.99 -14.54 -0.58
CA PHE A 257 13.59 -13.93 0.61
C PHE A 257 13.62 -14.84 1.84
N PHE A 258 12.98 -16.01 1.81
CA PHE A 258 12.98 -16.90 2.98
C PHE A 258 14.38 -17.25 3.49
N PRO A 259 15.39 -17.52 2.64
CA PRO A 259 16.75 -17.77 3.13
C PRO A 259 17.38 -16.57 3.88
N VAL A 260 16.97 -15.34 3.55
CA VAL A 260 17.42 -14.13 4.27
C VAL A 260 16.79 -14.07 5.65
N PHE A 261 15.46 -14.29 5.74
CA PHE A 261 14.76 -14.33 7.02
C PHE A 261 15.27 -15.42 7.95
N GLU A 262 15.56 -16.61 7.42
CA GLU A 262 16.14 -17.71 8.18
C GLU A 262 17.50 -17.34 8.76
N ARG A 263 18.37 -16.68 7.96
CA ARG A 263 19.67 -16.21 8.40
C ARG A 263 19.55 -15.15 9.51
N GLU A 264 18.68 -14.15 9.34
CA GLU A 264 18.45 -13.14 10.37
C GLU A 264 17.92 -13.75 11.66
N LEU A 265 17.02 -14.73 11.57
CA LEU A 265 16.53 -15.45 12.74
C LEU A 265 17.64 -16.22 13.45
N ASP A 266 18.55 -16.85 12.70
CA ASP A 266 19.68 -17.59 13.27
C ASP A 266 20.71 -16.65 13.90
N ASP A 267 20.96 -15.49 13.28
CA ASP A 267 21.82 -14.45 13.84
C ASP A 267 21.22 -13.87 15.14
N LEU A 268 19.90 -13.64 15.17
CA LEU A 268 19.21 -13.21 16.40
C LEU A 268 19.33 -14.24 17.52
N LYS A 269 19.13 -15.54 17.24
CA LYS A 269 19.29 -16.63 18.21
C LYS A 269 20.73 -16.75 18.72
N ALA A 270 21.71 -16.45 17.85
CA ALA A 270 23.13 -16.49 18.17
C ALA A 270 23.63 -15.20 18.85
N GLY A 271 22.79 -14.15 18.96
CA GLY A 271 23.18 -12.84 19.49
C GLY A 271 24.14 -12.06 18.57
N ARG A 272 24.05 -12.25 17.30
CA ARG A 272 24.89 -11.58 16.28
C ARG A 272 24.07 -10.57 15.49
#